data_26bdd51aa033288b5418dcc8dcdb881c
#
_entry.id   26bdd51aa033288b5418dcc8dcdb881c
#
_cell.length_a   1.000
_cell.length_b   1.000
_cell.length_c   1.000
_cell.angle_alpha   90.00
_cell.angle_beta   90.00
_cell.angle_gamma   90.00
#
_symmetry.space_group_name_H-M   'P 1'
#
loop_
_entity.id
_entity.type
_entity.pdbx_description
1 polymer ?
#
loop_
_entity_poly.entity_id
_entity_poly.type
_entity_poly.pdbx_seq_one_letter_code
_entity_poly.pdbx_strand_id
1 'polypeptide(L)'
;REALRSLRHEGVRVVLTVDCGIRSVDEIAFARSLGLDVLVTDHHSIPETLPPAAALVNPKLPSSRYPFRELSGVGVAYRVAQALLRAHRRLQRPGATPQDVDEQAYLDLVALGTVADLVPLIGENRSLVRDGLQRLNATARPGLLALIHAAGLRPGHIDSQDIAFGLAPRLNAAGRLDTALRSYELLSTADTARAEALAGELDVMNAERQELTERLCERARQVWRVGPPEPLIIVAEEGFH
;
A
#
# COMPACT_ATOMS: atom_id res chain seq x y z
N ARG A 1 4.66 -19.27 5.60
CA ARG A 1 4.71 -20.64 5.00
C ARG A 1 3.34 -21.30 5.09
N GLU A 2 2.63 -21.20 6.20
CA GLU A 2 1.29 -21.78 6.37
C GLU A 2 0.30 -21.20 5.33
N ALA A 3 0.22 -19.91 5.18
CA ALA A 3 -0.62 -19.25 4.17
C ALA A 3 -0.33 -19.75 2.74
N LEU A 4 0.94 -20.00 2.39
CA LEU A 4 1.30 -20.53 1.07
C LEU A 4 0.80 -21.96 0.86
N ARG A 5 0.79 -22.79 1.93
CA ARG A 5 0.19 -24.15 1.88
C ARG A 5 -1.33 -24.05 1.69
N SER A 6 -2.00 -23.16 2.42
CA SER A 6 -3.45 -22.93 2.29
C SER A 6 -3.81 -22.52 0.86
N LEU A 7 -3.14 -21.50 0.32
CA LEU A 7 -3.35 -21.06 -1.06
C LEU A 7 -3.17 -22.22 -2.06
N ARG A 8 -2.13 -23.04 -1.87
CA ARG A 8 -1.92 -24.19 -2.75
C ARG A 8 -3.03 -25.23 -2.62
N HIS A 9 -3.49 -25.49 -1.40
CA HIS A 9 -4.61 -26.42 -1.14
C HIS A 9 -5.93 -25.91 -1.76
N GLU A 10 -6.13 -24.61 -1.78
CA GLU A 10 -7.27 -23.93 -2.41
C GLU A 10 -7.18 -23.91 -3.97
N GLY A 11 -6.13 -24.51 -4.55
CA GLY A 11 -5.97 -24.61 -6.00
C GLY A 11 -5.28 -23.41 -6.65
N VAL A 12 -4.77 -22.45 -5.88
CA VAL A 12 -3.98 -21.32 -6.39
C VAL A 12 -2.74 -21.87 -7.12
N ARG A 13 -2.42 -21.28 -8.25
CA ARG A 13 -1.24 -21.59 -9.07
C ARG A 13 -0.26 -20.43 -9.14
N VAL A 14 -0.78 -19.20 -9.15
CA VAL A 14 0.01 -17.99 -9.30
C VAL A 14 -0.23 -17.09 -8.09
N VAL A 15 0.84 -16.61 -7.50
CA VAL A 15 0.81 -15.62 -6.43
C VAL A 15 1.49 -14.34 -6.95
N LEU A 16 0.77 -13.23 -6.95
CA LEU A 16 1.33 -11.92 -7.25
C LEU A 16 1.49 -11.15 -5.95
N THR A 17 2.72 -10.77 -5.61
CA THR A 17 2.98 -9.86 -4.50
C THR A 17 3.02 -8.43 -5.00
N VAL A 18 2.50 -7.50 -4.19
CA VAL A 18 2.48 -6.07 -4.49
C VAL A 18 3.07 -5.35 -3.29
N ASP A 19 4.07 -4.50 -3.53
CA ASP A 19 4.77 -3.71 -2.53
C ASP A 19 5.56 -4.56 -1.50
N CYS A 20 5.88 -5.78 -1.84
CA CYS A 20 6.66 -6.69 -1.01
C CYS A 20 7.24 -7.85 -1.81
N GLY A 21 8.15 -8.61 -1.17
CA GLY A 21 8.60 -9.89 -1.71
C GLY A 21 10.03 -9.89 -2.24
N ILE A 22 10.63 -8.73 -2.56
CA ILE A 22 11.99 -8.69 -3.12
C ILE A 22 13.05 -9.28 -2.15
N ARG A 23 12.76 -9.30 -0.85
CA ARG A 23 13.63 -9.86 0.19
C ARG A 23 13.19 -11.24 0.69
N SER A 24 12.05 -11.76 0.23
CA SER A 24 11.43 -13.00 0.71
C SER A 24 12.01 -14.23 0.00
N VAL A 25 13.33 -14.42 0.06
CA VAL A 25 14.05 -15.48 -0.66
C VAL A 25 13.54 -16.88 -0.26
N ASP A 26 13.48 -17.14 1.05
CA ASP A 26 13.11 -18.46 1.59
C ASP A 26 11.63 -18.77 1.41
N GLU A 27 10.76 -17.75 1.55
CA GLU A 27 9.32 -17.89 1.37
C GLU A 27 8.99 -18.21 -0.09
N ILE A 28 9.64 -17.52 -1.02
CA ILE A 28 9.43 -17.72 -2.47
C ILE A 28 10.03 -19.05 -2.92
N ALA A 29 11.21 -19.45 -2.39
CA ALA A 29 11.76 -20.79 -2.64
C ALA A 29 10.80 -21.88 -2.13
N PHE A 30 10.21 -21.68 -0.95
CA PHE A 30 9.22 -22.59 -0.39
C PHE A 30 7.93 -22.61 -1.24
N ALA A 31 7.41 -21.47 -1.68
CA ALA A 31 6.25 -21.40 -2.57
C ALA A 31 6.48 -22.18 -3.86
N ARG A 32 7.67 -22.01 -4.47
CA ARG A 32 8.09 -22.76 -5.65
C ARG A 32 8.14 -24.27 -5.42
N SER A 33 8.61 -24.72 -4.24
CA SER A 33 8.61 -26.15 -3.87
C SER A 33 7.21 -26.74 -3.76
N LEU A 34 6.19 -25.90 -3.51
CA LEU A 34 4.78 -26.28 -3.53
C LEU A 34 4.15 -26.25 -4.95
N GLY A 35 4.90 -25.86 -5.96
CA GLY A 35 4.40 -25.69 -7.33
C GLY A 35 3.57 -24.42 -7.53
N LEU A 36 3.87 -23.36 -6.76
CA LEU A 36 3.31 -22.02 -6.95
C LEU A 36 4.28 -21.18 -7.80
N ASP A 37 3.77 -20.51 -8.82
CA ASP A 37 4.48 -19.47 -9.54
C ASP A 37 4.32 -18.15 -8.79
N VAL A 38 5.43 -17.57 -8.32
CA VAL A 38 5.41 -16.28 -7.61
C VAL A 38 5.90 -15.18 -8.54
N LEU A 39 5.08 -14.14 -8.71
CA LEU A 39 5.42 -12.91 -9.42
C LEU A 39 5.59 -11.82 -8.36
N VAL A 40 6.74 -11.16 -8.34
CA VAL A 40 7.04 -10.11 -7.36
C VAL A 40 6.98 -8.75 -8.04
N THR A 41 6.14 -7.84 -7.52
CA THR A 41 6.19 -6.42 -7.84
C THR A 41 6.50 -5.64 -6.58
N ASP A 42 7.63 -4.95 -6.59
CA ASP A 42 8.18 -4.30 -5.39
C ASP A 42 9.00 -3.06 -5.77
N HIS A 43 9.28 -2.19 -4.83
CA HIS A 43 10.11 -1.01 -4.99
C HIS A 43 11.18 -0.86 -3.90
N HIS A 44 11.19 -1.76 -2.93
CA HIS A 44 12.18 -1.75 -1.85
C HIS A 44 13.60 -2.01 -2.34
N SER A 45 14.58 -1.73 -1.48
CA SER A 45 15.99 -1.93 -1.77
C SER A 45 16.31 -3.38 -2.09
N ILE A 46 17.16 -3.57 -3.09
CA ILE A 46 17.54 -4.89 -3.61
C ILE A 46 18.47 -5.58 -2.61
N PRO A 47 18.18 -6.84 -2.22
CA PRO A 47 19.07 -7.64 -1.38
C PRO A 47 20.25 -8.19 -2.20
N GLU A 48 21.26 -8.74 -1.50
CA GLU A 48 22.38 -9.44 -2.17
C GLU A 48 21.92 -10.67 -2.97
N THR A 49 20.97 -11.41 -2.42
CA THR A 49 20.40 -12.59 -3.08
C THR A 49 18.95 -12.30 -3.46
N LEU A 50 18.65 -12.42 -4.76
CA LEU A 50 17.30 -12.26 -5.27
C LEU A 50 16.46 -13.52 -5.00
N PRO A 51 15.16 -13.38 -4.71
CA PRO A 51 14.25 -14.50 -4.54
C PRO A 51 14.06 -15.25 -5.88
N PRO A 52 13.91 -16.59 -5.85
CA PRO A 52 13.72 -17.41 -7.05
C PRO A 52 12.28 -17.34 -7.58
N ALA A 53 11.78 -16.14 -7.80
CA ALA A 53 10.46 -15.88 -8.35
C ALA A 53 10.39 -16.16 -9.85
N ALA A 54 9.18 -16.44 -10.36
CA ALA A 54 8.93 -16.63 -11.80
C ALA A 54 9.14 -15.32 -12.58
N ALA A 55 8.83 -14.18 -11.94
CA ALA A 55 9.18 -12.84 -12.45
C ALA A 55 9.41 -11.86 -11.30
N LEU A 56 10.35 -10.94 -11.51
CA LEU A 56 10.67 -9.85 -10.59
C LEU A 56 10.50 -8.51 -11.31
N VAL A 57 9.65 -7.66 -10.79
CA VAL A 57 9.45 -6.28 -11.26
C VAL A 57 9.80 -5.34 -10.12
N ASN A 58 10.93 -4.68 -10.25
CA ASN A 58 11.37 -3.64 -9.32
C ASN A 58 12.24 -2.63 -10.10
N PRO A 59 11.90 -1.33 -10.07
CA PRO A 59 12.65 -0.32 -10.79
C PRO A 59 14.12 -0.20 -10.40
N LYS A 60 14.46 -0.64 -9.17
CA LYS A 60 15.81 -0.58 -8.60
C LYS A 60 16.71 -1.75 -9.01
N LEU A 61 16.17 -2.80 -9.66
CA LEU A 61 16.99 -3.91 -10.14
C LEU A 61 18.13 -3.41 -11.03
N PRO A 62 19.34 -3.97 -10.93
CA PRO A 62 20.46 -3.62 -11.82
C PRO A 62 20.13 -3.85 -13.30
N SER A 63 19.31 -4.86 -13.61
CA SER A 63 18.84 -5.18 -14.96
C SER A 63 17.66 -4.34 -15.42
N SER A 64 17.07 -3.51 -14.56
CA SER A 64 15.91 -2.70 -14.91
C SER A 64 16.28 -1.63 -15.94
N ARG A 65 15.46 -1.53 -16.98
CA ARG A 65 15.52 -0.43 -17.97
C ARG A 65 14.48 0.65 -17.70
N TYR A 66 13.76 0.55 -16.56
CA TYR A 66 12.77 1.55 -16.21
C TYR A 66 13.49 2.87 -15.85
N PRO A 67 13.10 4.00 -16.44
CA PRO A 67 13.86 5.24 -16.32
C PRO A 67 13.78 5.91 -14.96
N PHE A 68 12.74 5.61 -14.17
CA PHE A 68 12.49 6.22 -12.86
C PHE A 68 12.51 5.17 -11.75
N ARG A 69 13.51 5.25 -10.88
CA ARG A 69 13.78 4.24 -9.84
C ARG A 69 12.98 4.44 -8.54
N GLU A 70 12.40 5.62 -8.33
CA GLU A 70 11.79 6.03 -7.08
C GLU A 70 10.25 5.85 -7.08
N LEU A 71 9.71 4.99 -7.95
CA LEU A 71 8.29 4.66 -7.89
C LEU A 71 7.92 4.05 -6.54
N SER A 72 6.75 4.43 -6.00
CA SER A 72 6.11 3.75 -4.90
C SER A 72 5.63 2.34 -5.29
N GLY A 73 5.35 1.48 -4.31
CA GLY A 73 4.80 0.14 -4.57
C GLY A 73 3.51 0.19 -5.38
N VAL A 74 2.59 1.10 -5.06
CA VAL A 74 1.36 1.31 -5.83
C VAL A 74 1.65 1.85 -7.24
N GLY A 75 2.68 2.69 -7.39
CA GLY A 75 3.13 3.18 -8.70
C GLY A 75 3.64 2.05 -9.58
N VAL A 76 4.42 1.11 -9.03
CA VAL A 76 4.86 -0.11 -9.72
C VAL A 76 3.65 -0.96 -10.11
N ALA A 77 2.72 -1.21 -9.19
CA ALA A 77 1.49 -1.97 -9.47
C ALA A 77 0.68 -1.35 -10.61
N TYR A 78 0.52 -0.03 -10.59
CA TYR A 78 -0.18 0.70 -11.65
C TYR A 78 0.50 0.53 -13.01
N ARG A 79 1.83 0.63 -13.09
CA ARG A 79 2.57 0.44 -14.33
C ARG A 79 2.52 -0.99 -14.85
N VAL A 80 2.54 -1.97 -13.95
CA VAL A 80 2.34 -3.38 -14.31
C VAL A 80 0.93 -3.61 -14.87
N ALA A 81 -0.10 -3.07 -14.21
CA ALA A 81 -1.48 -3.14 -14.71
C ALA A 81 -1.61 -2.53 -16.11
N GLN A 82 -1.04 -1.36 -16.34
CA GLN A 82 -1.01 -0.73 -17.67
C GLN A 82 -0.31 -1.61 -18.72
N ALA A 83 0.83 -2.21 -18.36
CA ALA A 83 1.56 -3.09 -19.28
C ALA A 83 0.76 -4.34 -19.63
N LEU A 84 0.07 -4.94 -18.64
CA LEU A 84 -0.79 -6.11 -18.84
C LEU A 84 -2.00 -5.77 -19.74
N LEU A 85 -2.65 -4.64 -19.52
CA LEU A 85 -3.76 -4.18 -20.35
C LEU A 85 -3.31 -3.91 -21.81
N ARG A 86 -2.15 -3.29 -21.99
CA ARG A 86 -1.56 -3.10 -23.33
C ARG A 86 -1.22 -4.43 -24.00
N ALA A 87 -0.64 -5.37 -23.26
CA ALA A 87 -0.33 -6.70 -23.77
C ALA A 87 -1.61 -7.46 -24.17
N HIS A 88 -2.65 -7.40 -23.32
CA HIS A 88 -3.95 -8.00 -23.59
C HIS A 88 -4.57 -7.46 -24.89
N ARG A 89 -4.60 -6.13 -25.07
CA ARG A 89 -5.12 -5.48 -26.29
C ARG A 89 -4.34 -5.91 -27.55
N ARG A 90 -3.02 -6.15 -27.45
CA ARG A 90 -2.19 -6.61 -28.58
C ARG A 90 -2.41 -8.08 -28.94
N LEU A 91 -2.71 -8.91 -27.96
CA LEU A 91 -2.86 -10.35 -28.17
C LEU A 91 -4.18 -10.73 -28.86
N GLN A 92 -5.15 -9.81 -28.95
CA GLN A 92 -6.45 -9.95 -29.63
C GLN A 92 -6.98 -11.41 -29.63
N ARG A 93 -7.12 -11.99 -28.44
CA ARG A 93 -7.62 -13.38 -28.36
C ARG A 93 -9.10 -13.41 -28.75
N PRO A 94 -9.50 -14.20 -29.76
CA PRO A 94 -10.90 -14.37 -30.13
C PRO A 94 -11.69 -14.87 -28.90
N GLY A 95 -12.81 -14.19 -28.58
CA GLY A 95 -13.68 -14.56 -27.46
C GLY A 95 -13.35 -13.94 -26.10
N ALA A 96 -12.24 -13.23 -25.94
CA ALA A 96 -12.03 -12.38 -24.79
C ALA A 96 -12.68 -11.02 -25.07
N THR A 97 -13.80 -10.73 -24.43
CA THR A 97 -14.34 -9.35 -24.37
C THR A 97 -13.32 -8.51 -23.59
N PRO A 98 -12.68 -7.52 -24.20
CA PRO A 98 -11.90 -6.56 -23.46
C PRO A 98 -12.89 -5.87 -22.50
N GLN A 99 -12.76 -6.05 -21.21
CA GLN A 99 -13.31 -5.05 -20.32
C GLN A 99 -12.53 -3.78 -20.62
N ASP A 100 -13.22 -2.74 -21.06
CA ASP A 100 -12.63 -1.40 -21.19
C ASP A 100 -12.34 -0.89 -19.76
N VAL A 101 -11.21 -1.33 -19.21
CA VAL A 101 -10.73 -0.85 -17.93
C VAL A 101 -10.14 0.53 -18.17
N ASP A 102 -10.81 1.55 -17.65
CA ASP A 102 -10.24 2.91 -17.56
C ASP A 102 -9.11 2.91 -16.51
N GLU A 103 -7.89 2.84 -17.00
CA GLU A 103 -6.69 2.86 -16.13
C GLU A 103 -6.65 4.13 -15.28
N GLN A 104 -7.14 5.27 -15.81
CA GLN A 104 -7.11 6.55 -15.11
C GLN A 104 -8.07 6.59 -13.92
N ALA A 105 -9.08 5.73 -13.90
CA ALA A 105 -10.01 5.61 -12.78
C ALA A 105 -9.35 5.16 -11.46
N TYR A 106 -8.12 4.65 -11.52
CA TYR A 106 -7.35 4.20 -10.34
C TYR A 106 -6.29 5.20 -9.88
N LEU A 107 -6.14 6.34 -10.55
CA LEU A 107 -5.14 7.34 -10.17
C LEU A 107 -5.40 7.96 -8.80
N ASP A 108 -6.64 7.99 -8.32
CA ASP A 108 -7.00 8.38 -6.97
C ASP A 108 -6.30 7.48 -5.92
N LEU A 109 -6.34 6.17 -6.11
CA LEU A 109 -5.67 5.19 -5.25
C LEU A 109 -4.14 5.26 -5.40
N VAL A 110 -3.64 5.54 -6.61
CA VAL A 110 -2.20 5.71 -6.86
C VAL A 110 -1.65 6.93 -6.12
N ALA A 111 -2.37 8.06 -6.14
CA ALA A 111 -1.98 9.24 -5.37
C ALA A 111 -1.99 8.95 -3.86
N LEU A 112 -3.07 8.33 -3.37
CA LEU A 112 -3.21 7.96 -1.97
C LEU A 112 -2.04 7.10 -1.49
N GLY A 113 -1.75 6.00 -2.18
CA GLY A 113 -0.67 5.09 -1.80
C GLY A 113 0.73 5.70 -1.99
N THR A 114 0.95 6.51 -3.06
CA THR A 114 2.25 7.14 -3.30
C THR A 114 2.61 8.16 -2.20
N VAL A 115 1.63 8.95 -1.74
CA VAL A 115 1.84 9.89 -0.64
C VAL A 115 1.99 9.14 0.69
N ALA A 116 1.19 8.10 0.93
CA ALA A 116 1.25 7.30 2.15
C ALA A 116 2.59 6.57 2.33
N ASP A 117 3.25 6.20 1.25
CA ASP A 117 4.54 5.48 1.20
C ASP A 117 5.76 6.41 1.45
N LEU A 118 5.54 7.72 1.53
CA LEU A 118 6.60 8.73 1.79
C LEU A 118 7.75 8.73 0.77
N VAL A 119 7.54 8.20 -0.43
CA VAL A 119 8.53 8.30 -1.52
C VAL A 119 8.70 9.75 -2.00
N PRO A 120 9.87 10.11 -2.57
CA PRO A 120 10.07 11.45 -3.11
C PRO A 120 9.02 11.82 -4.18
N LEU A 121 8.30 12.92 -3.97
CA LEU A 121 7.30 13.45 -4.92
C LEU A 121 7.95 14.23 -6.07
N ILE A 122 8.87 13.58 -6.77
CA ILE A 122 9.60 14.11 -7.93
C ILE A 122 9.32 13.26 -9.16
N GLY A 123 9.71 13.75 -10.32
CA GLY A 123 9.62 13.00 -11.58
C GLY A 123 8.23 12.38 -11.81
N GLU A 124 8.20 11.09 -11.98
CA GLU A 124 6.96 10.35 -12.27
C GLU A 124 5.99 10.31 -11.08
N ASN A 125 6.49 10.15 -9.85
CA ASN A 125 5.63 10.20 -8.65
C ASN A 125 4.87 11.52 -8.56
N ARG A 126 5.54 12.65 -8.86
CA ARG A 126 4.89 13.97 -8.87
C ARG A 126 3.75 14.02 -9.89
N SER A 127 3.94 13.47 -11.08
CA SER A 127 2.92 13.45 -12.13
C SER A 127 1.74 12.57 -11.71
N LEU A 128 2.01 11.37 -11.20
CA LEU A 128 0.98 10.44 -10.73
C LEU A 128 0.16 11.04 -9.57
N VAL A 129 0.83 11.69 -8.60
CA VAL A 129 0.13 12.33 -7.47
C VAL A 129 -0.68 13.54 -7.93
N ARG A 130 -0.14 14.39 -8.81
CA ARG A 130 -0.88 15.54 -9.34
C ARG A 130 -2.17 15.10 -10.04
N ASP A 131 -2.05 14.14 -10.95
CA ASP A 131 -3.19 13.68 -11.75
C ASP A 131 -4.16 12.86 -10.88
N GLY A 132 -3.61 12.11 -9.91
CA GLY A 132 -4.40 11.37 -8.94
C GLY A 132 -5.15 12.24 -7.94
N LEU A 133 -4.57 13.37 -7.49
CA LEU A 133 -5.28 14.35 -6.66
C LEU A 133 -6.47 14.96 -7.39
N GLN A 134 -6.36 15.22 -8.69
CA GLN A 134 -7.51 15.68 -9.49
C GLN A 134 -8.63 14.63 -9.50
N ARG A 135 -8.27 13.35 -9.65
CA ARG A 135 -9.23 12.24 -9.59
C ARG A 135 -9.81 12.04 -8.19
N LEU A 136 -8.99 12.12 -7.15
CA LEU A 136 -9.42 12.00 -5.76
C LEU A 136 -10.43 13.10 -5.39
N ASN A 137 -10.19 14.32 -5.84
CA ASN A 137 -11.09 15.46 -5.61
C ASN A 137 -12.39 15.38 -6.42
N ALA A 138 -12.46 14.52 -7.42
CA ALA A 138 -13.66 14.23 -8.22
C ALA A 138 -14.14 12.77 -8.00
N THR A 139 -13.66 12.10 -6.95
CA THR A 139 -13.99 10.69 -6.73
C THR A 139 -15.47 10.47 -6.43
N ALA A 140 -16.03 9.40 -6.97
CA ALA A 140 -17.35 8.87 -6.61
C ALA A 140 -17.25 7.55 -5.84
N ARG A 141 -16.05 7.12 -5.44
CA ARG A 141 -15.86 5.88 -4.66
C ARG A 141 -16.42 6.06 -3.25
N PRO A 142 -17.42 5.25 -2.85
CA PRO A 142 -18.02 5.38 -1.50
C PRO A 142 -16.98 5.33 -0.40
N GLY A 143 -16.01 4.41 -0.50
CA GLY A 143 -14.97 4.26 0.52
C GLY A 143 -14.06 5.47 0.67
N LEU A 144 -13.67 6.14 -0.43
CA LEU A 144 -12.85 7.34 -0.36
C LEU A 144 -13.64 8.52 0.20
N LEU A 145 -14.91 8.68 -0.21
CA LEU A 145 -15.79 9.73 0.32
C LEU A 145 -16.02 9.55 1.82
N ALA A 146 -16.34 8.34 2.26
CA ALA A 146 -16.52 8.02 3.67
C ALA A 146 -15.24 8.29 4.50
N LEU A 147 -14.07 7.92 3.97
CA LEU A 147 -12.79 8.16 4.61
C LEU A 147 -12.48 9.67 4.74
N ILE A 148 -12.75 10.46 3.68
CA ILE A 148 -12.59 11.91 3.68
C ILE A 148 -13.49 12.55 4.74
N HIS A 149 -14.75 12.13 4.83
CA HIS A 149 -15.70 12.63 5.83
C HIS A 149 -15.27 12.22 7.26
N ALA A 150 -14.87 10.97 7.50
CA ALA A 150 -14.39 10.51 8.81
C ALA A 150 -13.12 11.28 9.25
N ALA A 151 -12.28 11.68 8.29
CA ALA A 151 -11.13 12.53 8.57
C ALA A 151 -11.49 14.01 8.85
N GLY A 152 -12.75 14.40 8.76
CA GLY A 152 -13.18 15.79 8.90
C GLY A 152 -12.73 16.70 7.75
N LEU A 153 -12.37 16.10 6.61
CA LEU A 153 -11.87 16.82 5.44
C LEU A 153 -13.01 17.17 4.47
N ARG A 154 -12.75 18.14 3.61
CA ARG A 154 -13.72 18.62 2.64
C ARG A 154 -13.52 17.93 1.28
N PRO A 155 -14.48 17.14 0.77
CA PRO A 155 -14.41 16.58 -0.58
C PRO A 155 -14.19 17.68 -1.64
N GLY A 156 -13.37 17.40 -2.64
CA GLY A 156 -13.02 18.35 -3.70
C GLY A 156 -11.89 19.32 -3.36
N HIS A 157 -11.34 19.29 -2.14
CA HIS A 157 -10.27 20.17 -1.68
C HIS A 157 -9.11 19.42 -0.99
N ILE A 158 -8.92 18.16 -1.32
CA ILE A 158 -7.87 17.29 -0.75
C ILE A 158 -6.53 17.62 -1.39
N ASP A 159 -5.51 17.79 -0.57
CA ASP A 159 -4.13 17.92 -1.00
C ASP A 159 -3.24 16.76 -0.49
N SER A 160 -1.92 16.85 -0.72
CA SER A 160 -0.98 15.82 -0.28
C SER A 160 -0.80 15.76 1.23
N GLN A 161 -1.00 16.88 1.94
CA GLN A 161 -0.95 16.90 3.42
C GLN A 161 -2.17 16.22 4.01
N ASP A 162 -3.34 16.44 3.43
CA ASP A 162 -4.57 15.76 3.82
C ASP A 162 -4.44 14.24 3.65
N ILE A 163 -3.82 13.79 2.57
CA ILE A 163 -3.51 12.36 2.40
C ILE A 163 -2.54 11.90 3.49
N ALA A 164 -1.41 12.58 3.67
CA ALA A 164 -0.32 12.12 4.55
C ALA A 164 -0.75 12.09 6.03
N PHE A 165 -1.51 13.07 6.48
CA PHE A 165 -1.86 13.26 7.90
C PHE A 165 -3.33 12.96 8.23
N GLY A 166 -4.20 12.96 7.23
CA GLY A 166 -5.64 12.67 7.40
C GLY A 166 -6.02 11.26 6.97
N LEU A 167 -5.81 10.91 5.71
CA LEU A 167 -6.35 9.68 5.13
C LEU A 167 -5.45 8.46 5.40
N ALA A 168 -4.15 8.56 5.08
CA ALA A 168 -3.22 7.45 5.19
C ALA A 168 -3.07 6.89 6.62
N PRO A 169 -3.02 7.71 7.69
CA PRO A 169 -2.94 7.20 9.06
C PRO A 169 -4.14 6.33 9.46
N ARG A 170 -5.35 6.65 8.98
CA ARG A 170 -6.57 5.86 9.23
C ARG A 170 -6.50 4.50 8.55
N LEU A 171 -6.13 4.46 7.28
CA LEU A 171 -5.93 3.21 6.54
C LEU A 171 -4.85 2.33 7.18
N ASN A 172 -3.74 2.93 7.63
CA ASN A 172 -2.64 2.21 8.23
C ASN A 172 -2.95 1.70 9.66
N ALA A 173 -3.90 2.33 10.37
CA ALA A 173 -4.27 1.93 11.73
C ALA A 173 -4.79 0.49 11.78
N ALA A 174 -5.59 0.05 10.80
CA ALA A 174 -6.10 -1.32 10.74
C ALA A 174 -4.97 -2.36 10.71
N GLY A 175 -3.96 -2.17 9.88
CA GLY A 175 -2.83 -3.10 9.76
C GLY A 175 -1.92 -3.15 10.99
N ARG A 176 -2.01 -2.16 11.88
CA ARG A 176 -1.24 -2.10 13.13
C ARG A 176 -1.96 -2.71 14.33
N LEU A 177 -3.29 -2.55 14.39
CA LEU A 177 -4.10 -2.93 15.56
C LEU A 177 -4.96 -4.17 15.31
N ASP A 178 -5.28 -4.52 14.05
CA ASP A 178 -6.13 -5.65 13.69
C ASP A 178 -5.66 -6.27 12.35
N THR A 179 -6.42 -6.06 11.28
CA THR A 179 -6.14 -6.59 9.94
C THR A 179 -6.31 -5.54 8.86
N ALA A 180 -5.37 -5.49 7.92
CA ALA A 180 -5.43 -4.61 6.75
C ALA A 180 -6.64 -4.88 5.83
N LEU A 181 -7.35 -6.00 6.01
CA LEU A 181 -8.53 -6.35 5.21
C LEU A 181 -9.64 -5.30 5.34
N ARG A 182 -9.79 -4.62 6.48
CA ARG A 182 -10.78 -3.55 6.66
C ARG A 182 -10.51 -2.37 5.74
N SER A 183 -9.25 -1.97 5.61
CA SER A 183 -8.85 -0.89 4.70
C SER A 183 -9.03 -1.30 3.23
N TYR A 184 -8.73 -2.56 2.89
CA TYR A 184 -9.01 -3.10 1.57
C TYR A 184 -10.52 -3.10 1.26
N GLU A 185 -11.35 -3.58 2.19
CA GLU A 185 -12.79 -3.60 2.04
C GLU A 185 -13.35 -2.18 1.87
N LEU A 186 -12.90 -1.22 2.68
CA LEU A 186 -13.29 0.19 2.54
C LEU A 186 -13.00 0.71 1.13
N LEU A 187 -11.79 0.51 0.61
CA LEU A 187 -11.38 1.05 -0.69
C LEU A 187 -12.04 0.32 -1.88
N SER A 188 -12.55 -0.89 -1.68
CA SER A 188 -13.13 -1.73 -2.73
C SER A 188 -14.66 -1.81 -2.71
N THR A 189 -15.32 -1.44 -1.62
CA THR A 189 -16.78 -1.52 -1.52
C THR A 189 -17.49 -0.51 -2.43
N ALA A 190 -18.60 -0.93 -3.03
CA ALA A 190 -19.55 -0.06 -3.72
C ALA A 190 -20.75 0.35 -2.84
N ASP A 191 -20.87 -0.19 -1.64
CA ASP A 191 -21.95 0.08 -0.69
C ASP A 191 -21.59 1.26 0.20
N THR A 192 -22.38 2.33 0.13
CA THR A 192 -22.15 3.56 0.89
C THR A 192 -22.30 3.34 2.40
N ALA A 193 -23.30 2.60 2.83
CA ALA A 193 -23.51 2.36 4.26
C ALA A 193 -22.38 1.50 4.86
N ARG A 194 -21.90 0.50 4.09
CA ARG A 194 -20.74 -0.29 4.49
C ARG A 194 -19.47 0.55 4.54
N ALA A 195 -19.27 1.44 3.56
CA ALA A 195 -18.14 2.36 3.52
C ALA A 195 -18.12 3.29 4.74
N GLU A 196 -19.26 3.87 5.10
CA GLU A 196 -19.40 4.74 6.27
C GLU A 196 -19.08 4.00 7.58
N ALA A 197 -19.59 2.77 7.73
CA ALA A 197 -19.30 1.93 8.89
C ALA A 197 -17.80 1.64 9.01
N LEU A 198 -17.16 1.19 7.92
CA LEU A 198 -15.73 0.88 7.89
C LEU A 198 -14.85 2.12 8.14
N ALA A 199 -15.21 3.26 7.56
CA ALA A 199 -14.48 4.51 7.78
C ALA A 199 -14.55 4.95 9.24
N GLY A 200 -15.71 4.80 9.91
CA GLY A 200 -15.87 5.04 11.33
C GLY A 200 -15.03 4.09 12.19
N GLU A 201 -14.98 2.79 11.87
CA GLU A 201 -14.13 1.83 12.56
C GLU A 201 -12.64 2.21 12.46
N LEU A 202 -12.19 2.60 11.26
CA LEU A 202 -10.80 3.01 11.02
C LEU A 202 -10.44 4.33 11.72
N ASP A 203 -11.39 5.25 11.86
CA ASP A 203 -11.19 6.51 12.61
C ASP A 203 -10.99 6.23 14.10
N VAL A 204 -11.81 5.34 14.69
CA VAL A 204 -11.64 4.88 16.08
C VAL A 204 -10.28 4.24 16.28
N MET A 205 -9.89 3.29 15.42
CA MET A 205 -8.57 2.64 15.49
C MET A 205 -7.43 3.65 15.39
N ASN A 206 -7.56 4.66 14.53
CA ASN A 206 -6.55 5.71 14.41
C ASN A 206 -6.46 6.58 15.67
N ALA A 207 -7.59 6.89 16.31
CA ALA A 207 -7.62 7.61 17.59
C ALA A 207 -6.95 6.80 18.71
N GLU A 208 -7.24 5.51 18.82
CA GLU A 208 -6.59 4.60 19.78
C GLU A 208 -5.07 4.53 19.56
N ARG A 209 -4.63 4.43 18.29
CA ARG A 209 -3.21 4.47 17.93
C ARG A 209 -2.55 5.79 18.35
N GLN A 210 -3.21 6.93 18.13
CA GLN A 210 -2.68 8.24 18.52
C GLN A 210 -2.53 8.33 20.04
N GLU A 211 -3.56 7.94 20.79
CA GLU A 211 -3.52 7.93 22.25
C GLU A 211 -2.40 7.03 22.78
N LEU A 212 -2.25 5.84 22.20
CA LEU A 212 -1.14 4.94 22.55
C LEU A 212 0.22 5.61 22.29
N THR A 213 0.39 6.23 21.13
CA THR A 213 1.63 6.94 20.77
C THR A 213 1.93 8.07 21.76
N GLU A 214 0.94 8.88 22.15
CA GLU A 214 1.10 9.96 23.12
C GLU A 214 1.52 9.44 24.49
N ARG A 215 0.88 8.36 24.99
CA ARG A 215 1.25 7.70 26.24
C ARG A 215 2.70 7.20 26.21
N LEU A 216 3.12 6.55 25.12
CA LEU A 216 4.47 6.04 24.95
C LEU A 216 5.51 7.18 24.89
N CYS A 217 5.20 8.26 24.17
CA CYS A 217 6.05 9.45 24.11
C CYS A 217 6.22 10.10 25.49
N GLU A 218 5.14 10.22 26.28
CA GLU A 218 5.24 10.79 27.63
C GLU A 218 6.06 9.89 28.54
N ARG A 219 5.89 8.58 28.46
CA ARG A 219 6.72 7.63 29.22
C ARG A 219 8.21 7.74 28.84
N ALA A 220 8.53 7.83 27.57
CA ALA A 220 9.90 8.05 27.11
C ALA A 220 10.47 9.37 27.63
N ARG A 221 9.69 10.44 27.66
CA ARG A 221 10.09 11.74 28.24
C ARG A 221 10.34 11.65 29.74
N GLN A 222 9.55 10.86 30.48
CA GLN A 222 9.77 10.65 31.92
C GLN A 222 11.09 9.94 32.19
N VAL A 223 11.43 8.90 31.43
CA VAL A 223 12.73 8.21 31.51
C VAL A 223 13.88 9.18 31.27
N TRP A 224 13.74 10.03 30.25
CA TRP A 224 14.76 11.04 29.91
C TRP A 224 14.97 12.09 31.02
N ARG A 225 13.90 12.59 31.66
CA ARG A 225 13.98 13.64 32.68
C ARG A 225 14.70 13.23 33.95
N VAL A 226 14.84 11.93 34.19
CA VAL A 226 15.45 11.38 35.43
C VAL A 226 16.92 11.03 35.24
N GLY A 227 17.41 10.94 33.98
CA GLY A 227 18.79 10.59 33.66
C GLY A 227 19.70 11.80 33.34
N PRO A 228 21.03 11.59 33.26
CA PRO A 228 21.93 12.59 32.71
C PRO A 228 21.58 12.87 31.25
N PRO A 229 21.92 14.07 30.71
CA PRO A 229 21.68 14.37 29.29
C PRO A 229 22.49 13.46 28.38
N GLU A 230 21.80 12.56 27.69
CA GLU A 230 22.37 11.63 26.71
C GLU A 230 22.12 12.13 25.30
N PRO A 231 23.08 11.99 24.38
CA PRO A 231 22.92 12.42 22.99
C PRO A 231 21.90 11.54 22.21
N LEU A 232 21.63 10.35 22.68
CA LEU A 232 20.67 9.41 22.14
C LEU A 232 19.92 8.70 23.26
N ILE A 233 18.60 8.75 23.22
CA ILE A 233 17.74 8.09 24.19
C ILE A 233 17.05 6.93 23.48
N ILE A 234 17.24 5.73 24.00
CA ILE A 234 16.57 4.52 23.55
C ILE A 234 15.71 4.00 24.69
N VAL A 235 14.41 3.90 24.46
CA VAL A 235 13.46 3.30 25.41
C VAL A 235 12.82 2.10 24.74
N ALA A 236 12.88 0.96 25.41
CA ALA A 236 12.26 -0.28 24.96
C ALA A 236 11.46 -0.85 26.13
N GLU A 237 10.17 -0.98 25.97
CA GLU A 237 9.25 -1.58 26.93
C GLU A 237 8.25 -2.48 26.19
N GLU A 238 7.69 -3.44 26.93
CA GLU A 238 6.61 -4.27 26.40
C GLU A 238 5.38 -3.40 26.09
N GLY A 239 4.80 -3.58 24.89
CA GLY A 239 3.68 -2.75 24.40
C GLY A 239 4.09 -1.52 23.59
N PHE A 240 5.37 -1.26 23.37
CA PHE A 240 5.84 -0.31 22.36
C PHE A 240 5.68 -0.93 20.97
N HIS A 241 4.97 -0.23 20.07
CA HIS A 241 4.69 -0.65 18.69
C HIS A 241 5.37 0.24 17.67
#